data_f06b3986b6085f3e1ac60877a4da4543
#
_entry.id   f06b3986b6085f3e1ac60877a4da4543
#
_cell.length_a   1.000
_cell.length_b   1.000
_cell.length_c   1.000
_cell.angle_alpha   90.00
_cell.angle_beta   90.00
_cell.angle_gamma   90.00
#
_symmetry.space_group_name_H-M   'P 1'
#
loop_
_entity.id
_entity.type
_entity.pdbx_description
1 polymer ?
#
loop_
_entity_poly.entity_id
_entity_poly.type
_entity_poly.pdbx_seq_one_letter_code
_entity_poly.pdbx_strand_id
1 'polypeptide(L)'
;DSYYFEANGLKIIMGEKASDFLVKTGAPIEQYSAPSCAFDGDDTVYDFGSYQITTYLSDGGELFTGVYLLDDRFSTKEGIKIGSKLSEMLSTYGDKYEENYGAYTYSLGLTDLSFVVIDDVITSISYLHKVE
;
A
#
# COMPACT_ATOMS: atom_id res chain seq x y z
N ASP A 1 -6.20 5.37 14.39
CA ASP A 1 -5.50 5.88 13.21
C ASP A 1 -4.70 4.79 12.53
N SER A 2 -4.54 4.91 11.22
CA SER A 2 -3.74 4.01 10.41
C SER A 2 -3.03 4.80 9.34
N TYR A 3 -1.90 4.29 8.86
CA TYR A 3 -1.32 4.83 7.64
C TYR A 3 -2.29 4.59 6.49
N TYR A 4 -2.36 5.52 5.54
CA TYR A 4 -3.16 5.34 4.35
C TYR A 4 -2.50 6.01 3.16
N PHE A 5 -2.84 5.53 1.97
CA PHE A 5 -2.38 6.10 0.71
C PHE A 5 -3.50 6.97 0.14
N GLU A 6 -3.12 8.03 -0.56
CA GLU A 6 -4.10 8.91 -1.21
C GLU A 6 -3.69 9.12 -2.65
N ALA A 7 -4.61 8.87 -3.58
CA ALA A 7 -4.39 9.07 -5.01
C ALA A 7 -5.52 9.92 -5.56
N ASN A 8 -5.17 11.04 -6.19
CA ASN A 8 -6.13 11.94 -6.84
C ASN A 8 -7.26 12.39 -5.88
N GLY A 9 -6.90 12.62 -4.63
CA GLY A 9 -7.85 13.05 -3.61
C GLY A 9 -8.69 11.94 -2.99
N LEU A 10 -8.45 10.69 -3.37
CA LEU A 10 -9.19 9.54 -2.85
C LEU A 10 -8.31 8.76 -1.87
N LYS A 11 -8.86 8.48 -0.69
CA LYS A 11 -8.14 7.76 0.36
C LYS A 11 -8.29 6.25 0.18
N ILE A 12 -7.20 5.54 0.40
CA ILE A 12 -7.14 4.08 0.38
C ILE A 12 -6.67 3.63 1.75
N ILE A 13 -7.61 3.13 2.54
CA ILE A 13 -7.38 2.76 3.94
C ILE A 13 -7.54 1.25 4.07
N MET A 14 -6.50 0.58 4.56
CA MET A 14 -6.51 -0.88 4.68
C MET A 14 -7.68 -1.35 5.55
N GLY A 15 -8.38 -2.39 5.08
CA GLY A 15 -9.53 -2.95 5.77
C GLY A 15 -10.84 -2.26 5.49
N GLU A 16 -10.85 -1.11 4.82
CA GLU A 16 -12.08 -0.41 4.46
C GLU A 16 -12.57 -0.84 3.08
N LYS A 17 -13.84 -0.55 2.81
CA LYS A 17 -14.47 -0.94 1.54
C LYS A 17 -13.86 -0.16 0.38
N ALA A 18 -13.59 -0.87 -0.71
CA ALA A 18 -12.96 -0.31 -1.90
C ALA A 18 -13.97 0.25 -2.92
N SER A 19 -15.27 -0.01 -2.74
CA SER A 19 -16.28 0.28 -3.76
C SER A 19 -16.31 1.75 -4.19
N ASP A 20 -16.29 2.69 -3.24
CA ASP A 20 -16.34 4.11 -3.58
C ASP A 20 -15.11 4.55 -4.37
N PHE A 21 -13.94 4.10 -3.96
CA PHE A 21 -12.70 4.41 -4.67
C PHE A 21 -12.75 3.85 -6.09
N LEU A 22 -13.16 2.58 -6.24
CA LEU A 22 -13.17 1.92 -7.54
C LEU A 22 -14.14 2.57 -8.52
N VAL A 23 -15.25 3.11 -8.02
CA VAL A 23 -16.21 3.85 -8.85
C VAL A 23 -15.62 5.20 -9.29
N LYS A 24 -14.93 5.89 -8.41
CA LYS A 24 -14.48 7.27 -8.64
C LYS A 24 -13.14 7.37 -9.36
N THR A 25 -12.28 6.35 -9.23
CA THR A 25 -10.90 6.44 -9.72
C THR A 25 -10.76 6.23 -11.22
N GLY A 26 -11.75 5.64 -11.89
CA GLY A 26 -11.63 5.28 -13.29
C GLY A 26 -11.08 3.87 -13.48
N ALA A 27 -10.96 3.44 -14.73
CA ALA A 27 -10.58 2.06 -15.06
C ALA A 27 -9.09 1.83 -14.84
N PRO A 28 -8.70 0.66 -14.30
CA PRO A 28 -7.29 0.29 -14.22
C PRO A 28 -6.76 -0.11 -15.61
N ILE A 29 -5.43 -0.13 -15.74
CA ILE A 29 -4.76 -0.63 -16.94
C ILE A 29 -4.99 -2.14 -17.06
N GLU A 30 -4.88 -2.84 -15.94
CA GLU A 30 -5.09 -4.27 -15.85
C GLU A 30 -5.83 -4.60 -14.56
N GLN A 31 -6.59 -5.69 -14.59
CA GLN A 31 -7.29 -6.20 -13.41
C GLN A 31 -7.36 -7.71 -13.51
N TYR A 32 -6.98 -8.40 -12.43
CA TYR A 32 -7.10 -9.86 -12.39
C TYR A 32 -7.40 -10.32 -10.97
N SER A 33 -8.06 -11.48 -10.87
CA SER A 33 -8.45 -12.06 -9.59
C SER A 33 -7.97 -13.50 -9.51
N ALA A 34 -7.72 -13.95 -8.28
CA ALA A 34 -7.33 -15.32 -8.00
C ALA A 34 -7.83 -15.68 -6.61
N PRO A 35 -8.01 -16.99 -6.33
CA PRO A 35 -8.36 -17.39 -4.96
C PRO A 35 -7.32 -16.92 -3.97
N SER A 36 -7.79 -16.40 -2.82
CA SER A 36 -6.91 -15.90 -1.78
C SER A 36 -6.15 -17.06 -1.12
N CYS A 37 -4.85 -16.86 -0.89
CA CYS A 37 -4.04 -17.80 -0.15
C CYS A 37 -4.25 -17.67 1.36
N ALA A 38 -4.79 -16.55 1.82
CA ALA A 38 -4.93 -16.25 3.24
C ALA A 38 -6.37 -16.39 3.76
N PHE A 39 -7.36 -16.26 2.89
CA PHE A 39 -8.77 -16.20 3.29
C PHE A 39 -9.64 -17.00 2.32
N ASP A 40 -10.88 -17.29 2.75
CA ASP A 40 -11.91 -17.84 1.86
C ASP A 40 -12.45 -16.72 0.98
N GLY A 41 -12.27 -16.80 -0.33
CA GLY A 41 -12.70 -15.77 -1.26
C GLY A 41 -11.59 -15.43 -2.23
N ASP A 42 -11.76 -14.37 -3.00
CA ASP A 42 -10.84 -14.00 -4.05
C ASP A 42 -10.08 -12.72 -3.72
N ASP A 43 -8.79 -12.71 -4.06
CA ASP A 43 -7.99 -11.50 -4.09
C ASP A 43 -8.03 -10.92 -5.50
N THR A 44 -8.14 -9.60 -5.61
CA THR A 44 -8.11 -8.91 -6.89
C THR A 44 -6.97 -7.90 -6.88
N VAL A 45 -6.25 -7.82 -8.01
CA VAL A 45 -5.20 -6.83 -8.22
C VAL A 45 -5.68 -5.86 -9.28
N TYR A 46 -5.62 -4.57 -8.96
CA TYR A 46 -5.93 -3.47 -9.87
C TYR A 46 -4.65 -2.72 -10.16
N ASP A 47 -4.20 -2.71 -11.43
CA ASP A 47 -2.98 -2.05 -11.84
C ASP A 47 -3.32 -0.72 -12.49
N PHE A 48 -2.87 0.37 -11.87
CA PHE A 48 -3.09 1.74 -12.38
C PHE A 48 -1.82 2.34 -13.00
N GLY A 49 -0.78 1.53 -13.22
CA GLY A 49 0.47 1.96 -13.84
C GLY A 49 1.51 2.37 -12.82
N SER A 50 1.30 3.47 -12.12
CA SER A 50 2.25 3.95 -11.10
C SER A 50 2.04 3.32 -9.74
N TYR A 51 0.90 2.66 -9.53
CA TYR A 51 0.63 1.92 -8.30
C TYR A 51 -0.36 0.79 -8.58
N GLN A 52 -0.32 -0.22 -7.72
CA GLN A 52 -1.27 -1.34 -7.75
C GLN A 52 -2.02 -1.37 -6.42
N ILE A 53 -3.30 -1.76 -6.49
CA ILE A 53 -4.12 -1.94 -5.30
C ILE A 53 -4.57 -3.40 -5.27
N THR A 54 -4.50 -4.01 -4.08
CA THR A 54 -5.05 -5.33 -3.88
C THR A 54 -6.25 -5.25 -2.95
N THR A 55 -7.25 -6.08 -3.23
CA THR A 55 -8.45 -6.17 -2.42
C THR A 55 -8.76 -7.62 -2.13
N TYR A 56 -9.60 -7.84 -1.12
CA TYR A 56 -10.15 -9.15 -0.77
C TYR A 56 -11.66 -9.04 -0.77
N LEU A 57 -12.33 -9.95 -1.49
CA LEU A 57 -13.79 -9.98 -1.53
C LEU A 57 -14.32 -10.78 -0.34
N SER A 58 -14.92 -10.08 0.60
CA SER A 58 -15.56 -10.65 1.77
C SER A 58 -17.08 -10.60 1.62
N ASP A 59 -17.81 -11.17 2.57
CA ASP A 59 -19.28 -11.09 2.59
C ASP A 59 -19.80 -9.65 2.65
N GLY A 60 -19.03 -8.75 3.24
CA GLY A 60 -19.38 -7.33 3.35
C GLY A 60 -18.95 -6.50 2.16
N GLY A 61 -18.37 -7.11 1.13
CA GLY A 61 -17.87 -6.42 -0.05
C GLY A 61 -16.36 -6.52 -0.18
N GLU A 62 -15.83 -5.76 -1.13
CA GLU A 62 -14.39 -5.74 -1.42
C GLU A 62 -13.67 -4.80 -0.46
N LEU A 63 -12.64 -5.32 0.23
CA LEU A 63 -11.87 -4.56 1.22
C LEU A 63 -10.44 -4.36 0.72
N PHE A 64 -9.87 -3.18 1.00
CA PHE A 64 -8.46 -2.93 0.67
C PHE A 64 -7.54 -3.79 1.52
N THR A 65 -6.58 -4.47 0.88
CA THR A 65 -5.57 -5.28 1.56
C THR A 65 -4.14 -4.86 1.26
N GLY A 66 -3.92 -4.09 0.19
CA GLY A 66 -2.58 -3.64 -0.13
C GLY A 66 -2.54 -2.53 -1.14
N VAL A 67 -1.46 -1.75 -1.09
CA VAL A 67 -1.09 -0.77 -2.12
C VAL A 67 0.41 -0.92 -2.35
N TYR A 68 0.80 -0.97 -3.62
CA TYR A 68 2.20 -1.07 -4.02
C TYR A 68 2.52 0.09 -4.94
N LEU A 69 3.45 0.97 -4.54
CA LEU A 69 3.91 2.05 -5.41
C LEU A 69 4.95 1.48 -6.36
N LEU A 70 4.83 1.78 -7.64
CA LEU A 70 5.68 1.18 -8.69
C LEU A 70 6.72 2.14 -9.24
N ASP A 71 6.51 3.45 -9.07
CA ASP A 71 7.44 4.47 -9.55
C ASP A 71 7.37 5.70 -8.63
N ASP A 72 7.99 6.81 -9.05
CA ASP A 72 8.11 8.02 -8.23
C ASP A 72 7.01 9.05 -8.48
N ARG A 73 5.96 8.70 -9.22
CA ARG A 73 4.86 9.65 -9.51
C ARG A 73 4.01 9.94 -8.30
N PHE A 74 3.89 8.98 -7.40
CA PHE A 74 3.13 9.14 -6.16
C PHE A 74 4.06 9.01 -4.98
N SER A 75 3.74 9.75 -3.92
CA SER A 75 4.45 9.64 -2.65
C SER A 75 3.51 9.12 -1.59
N THR A 76 4.08 8.74 -0.44
CA THR A 76 3.26 8.49 0.74
C THR A 76 2.60 9.81 1.17
N LYS A 77 1.60 9.73 2.03
CA LYS A 77 0.92 10.92 2.56
C LYS A 77 1.92 11.89 3.19
N GLU A 78 2.98 11.35 3.79
CA GLU A 78 4.02 12.11 4.48
C GLU A 78 5.13 12.64 3.54
N GLY A 79 5.07 12.29 2.26
CA GLY A 79 5.96 12.85 1.25
C GLY A 79 7.16 11.99 0.83
N ILE A 80 7.18 10.71 1.21
CA ILE A 80 8.26 9.80 0.84
C ILE A 80 7.88 9.05 -0.43
N LYS A 81 8.82 8.92 -1.37
CA LYS A 81 8.58 8.25 -2.64
C LYS A 81 9.74 7.33 -3.01
N ILE A 82 9.54 6.52 -4.03
CA ILE A 82 10.62 5.71 -4.59
C ILE A 82 11.71 6.67 -5.09
N GLY A 83 12.93 6.44 -4.70
CA GLY A 83 14.06 7.33 -4.97
C GLY A 83 14.42 8.24 -3.81
N SER A 84 13.55 8.37 -2.80
CA SER A 84 13.90 9.09 -1.57
C SER A 84 15.03 8.38 -0.84
N LYS A 85 15.79 9.14 -0.05
CA LYS A 85 16.91 8.59 0.71
C LYS A 85 16.43 7.98 2.02
N LEU A 86 17.17 6.98 2.51
CA LEU A 86 16.92 6.38 3.82
C LEU A 86 16.86 7.45 4.91
N SER A 87 17.75 8.45 4.87
CA SER A 87 17.75 9.52 5.87
C SER A 87 16.46 10.34 5.86
N GLU A 88 15.86 10.55 4.70
CA GLU A 88 14.58 11.24 4.59
C GLU A 88 13.45 10.42 5.23
N MET A 89 13.43 9.11 4.97
CA MET A 89 12.46 8.20 5.59
C MET A 89 12.59 8.21 7.10
N LEU A 90 13.81 8.12 7.62
CA LEU A 90 14.04 8.12 9.07
C LEU A 90 13.64 9.44 9.71
N SER A 91 13.88 10.56 9.03
CA SER A 91 13.46 11.88 9.53
C SER A 91 11.93 12.00 9.58
N THR A 92 11.24 11.38 8.64
CA THR A 92 9.79 11.48 8.52
C THR A 92 9.06 10.52 9.47
N TYR A 93 9.51 9.28 9.54
CA TYR A 93 8.80 8.23 10.27
C TYR A 93 9.45 7.84 11.60
N GLY A 94 10.72 8.16 11.78
CA GLY A 94 11.43 7.89 13.03
C GLY A 94 12.12 6.53 13.05
N ASP A 95 12.42 6.07 14.26
CA ASP A 95 13.26 4.88 14.48
C ASP A 95 12.49 3.65 15.00
N LYS A 96 11.17 3.71 15.03
CA LYS A 96 10.36 2.60 15.53
C LYS A 96 9.87 1.70 14.40
N TYR A 97 10.81 1.13 13.70
CA TYR A 97 10.56 0.22 12.58
C TYR A 97 11.10 -1.17 12.92
N GLU A 98 10.61 -2.16 12.17
CA GLU A 98 11.26 -3.47 12.11
C GLU A 98 12.00 -3.55 10.79
N GLU A 99 13.26 -4.02 10.83
CA GLU A 99 14.07 -4.11 9.63
C GLU A 99 14.42 -5.58 9.38
N ASN A 100 14.15 -6.05 8.15
CA ASN A 100 14.45 -7.41 7.72
C ASN A 100 15.01 -7.35 6.29
N TYR A 101 16.28 -7.66 6.13
CA TYR A 101 16.92 -7.76 4.82
C TYR A 101 16.70 -6.52 3.94
N GLY A 102 16.80 -5.34 4.53
CA GLY A 102 16.64 -4.08 3.80
C GLY A 102 15.20 -3.56 3.72
N ALA A 103 14.22 -4.30 4.25
CA ALA A 103 12.85 -3.83 4.34
C ALA A 103 12.60 -3.23 5.72
N TYR A 104 12.18 -1.96 5.73
CA TYR A 104 11.87 -1.20 6.95
C TYR A 104 10.36 -1.07 7.05
N THR A 105 9.76 -1.63 8.08
CA THR A 105 8.30 -1.66 8.25
C THR A 105 7.88 -0.88 9.47
N TYR A 106 6.99 0.07 9.23
CA TYR A 106 6.34 0.86 10.29
C TYR A 106 4.88 0.42 10.41
N SER A 107 4.41 0.24 11.62
CA SER A 107 3.02 -0.17 11.86
C SER A 107 2.24 0.94 12.55
N LEU A 108 1.04 1.22 12.06
CA LEU A 108 0.12 2.16 12.69
C LEU A 108 -1.31 1.69 12.41
N GLY A 109 -2.04 1.34 13.46
CA GLY A 109 -3.40 0.85 13.33
C GLY A 109 -3.45 -0.46 12.56
N LEU A 110 -4.26 -0.53 11.52
CA LEU A 110 -4.45 -1.73 10.72
C LEU A 110 -3.50 -1.82 9.51
N THR A 111 -2.49 -0.97 9.44
CA THR A 111 -1.63 -0.88 8.27
C THR A 111 -0.16 -1.01 8.63
N ASP A 112 0.54 -1.86 7.88
CA ASP A 112 2.00 -1.91 7.86
C ASP A 112 2.47 -1.18 6.62
N LEU A 113 3.32 -0.15 6.82
CA LEU A 113 3.92 0.61 5.73
C LEU A 113 5.38 0.19 5.62
N SER A 114 5.74 -0.39 4.48
CA SER A 114 7.05 -1.00 4.29
C SER A 114 7.83 -0.33 3.17
N PHE A 115 9.12 -0.10 3.45
CA PHE A 115 10.05 0.50 2.49
C PHE A 115 11.21 -0.46 2.29
N VAL A 116 11.51 -0.80 1.03
CA VAL A 116 12.74 -1.55 0.72
C VAL A 116 13.81 -0.55 0.35
N VAL A 117 14.98 -0.67 1.00
CA VAL A 117 16.09 0.26 0.83
C VAL A 117 17.29 -0.51 0.29
N ILE A 118 17.87 -0.01 -0.80
CA ILE A 118 19.09 -0.56 -1.40
C ILE A 118 20.05 0.63 -1.63
N ASP A 119 21.27 0.52 -1.11
CA ASP A 119 22.29 1.57 -1.22
C ASP A 119 21.78 2.93 -0.71
N ASP A 120 21.10 2.90 0.44
CA ASP A 120 20.53 4.08 1.11
C ASP A 120 19.44 4.80 0.33
N VAL A 121 18.85 4.13 -0.69
CA VAL A 121 17.78 4.69 -1.51
C VAL A 121 16.56 3.76 -1.45
N ILE A 122 15.37 4.35 -1.33
CA ILE A 122 14.12 3.60 -1.31
C ILE A 122 13.80 3.11 -2.72
N THR A 123 13.63 1.80 -2.88
CA THR A 123 13.34 1.17 -4.16
C THR A 123 11.93 0.61 -4.26
N SER A 124 11.25 0.43 -3.13
CA SER A 124 9.89 -0.11 -3.12
C SER A 124 9.13 0.42 -1.90
N ILE A 125 7.85 0.71 -2.09
CA ILE A 125 6.96 1.18 -1.01
C ILE A 125 5.66 0.39 -1.10
N SER A 126 5.22 -0.15 0.02
CA SER A 126 3.95 -0.88 0.07
C SER A 126 3.19 -0.60 1.36
N TYR A 127 1.86 -0.59 1.24
CA TYR A 127 0.94 -0.56 2.37
C TYR A 127 0.26 -1.91 2.42
N LEU A 128 0.29 -2.57 3.56
CA LEU A 128 -0.31 -3.89 3.73
C LEU A 128 -1.27 -3.88 4.91
N HIS A 129 -2.41 -4.54 4.73
CA HIS A 129 -3.38 -4.72 5.82
C HIS A 129 -2.77 -5.63 6.88
N LYS A 130 -2.71 -5.14 8.09
CA LYS A 130 -2.19 -5.90 9.21
C LYS A 130 -3.28 -6.85 9.70
N VAL A 131 -3.08 -8.13 9.48
CA VAL A 131 -4.01 -9.17 9.90
C VAL A 131 -3.48 -9.80 11.17
N GLU A 132 -4.34 -9.87 12.18
CA GLU A 132 -3.99 -10.51 13.46
C GLU A 132 -4.46 -11.93 13.54
#